data_563c6c288bbca594b16eb47967cee49b
#
_entry.id   563c6c288bbca594b16eb47967cee49b
#
_cell.length_a   1.000
_cell.length_b   1.000
_cell.length_c   1.000
_cell.angle_alpha   90.00
_cell.angle_beta   90.00
_cell.angle_gamma   90.00
#
_symmetry.space_group_name_H-M   'P 1'
#
loop_
_entity.id
_entity.type
_entity.pdbx_description
1 polymer ?
#
loop_
_entity_poly.entity_id
_entity_poly.type
_entity_poly.pdbx_seq_one_letter_code
_entity_poly.pdbx_strand_id
1 'polypeptide(L)'
;DRFYDGIELGNAQNGVVDLGRFSLDNMEVISLYNGQKSAIFQPAKDYSSASAIYMQTRKPLFKGEKKNNLNIGVKGGSFSTINPSLLWEHRFNERISSSISTEYMYTSGRYKFTYAKKDGYDTTAVRQNGDVRMLRLENAFFGKVPKGEWKAKAYLYNSERGYPGAAVREEPGKFRHQDRQWDTNLFVQGSFQNYFKPWYSLLANGKYAYDYLHYLSDPRLDVTTMYVDNHYRQQEIYASAAHLFTIYPWWRMSLSNDFQWNALRADLIDFVYPTRNTILTSAATSFDFNRLMLQASLLYTHVDDNTRTKGANAGTKNKYTPSVIATWQPLTKLPLNVRAFYKKVFRMPTLNDLYYTFIGNKDLKPEYTTQYDVGITFSHTWNNHWLKSLDLQIDGYYNEVDDKIIAMPTSNQFRWTMINLGHVEIRGLDAAIRGEWGFGKVELSTLFNYTYQKAQDFTDPTSEWYGGQIPYIPWHGGSIILNGSYQTWSCNYSFIYTGERYEAVANIPENYAQPWYTHDFSLSKTFQWEKTGIRVTAEINNIFNQQYEVVQCYPMPGTSFKIKLNVML
;
A
#
# COMPACT_ATOMS: atom_id res chain seq x y z
N ASP A 1 -6.51 2.00 -2.36
CA ASP A 1 -6.89 0.81 -1.59
C ASP A 1 -5.83 -0.28 -1.75
N ARG A 2 -5.80 -1.21 -0.81
CA ARG A 2 -4.80 -2.29 -0.73
C ARG A 2 -5.52 -3.61 -0.58
N PHE A 3 -5.19 -4.57 -1.43
CA PHE A 3 -5.83 -5.88 -1.46
C PHE A 3 -4.80 -6.97 -1.20
N TYR A 4 -5.14 -7.88 -0.32
CA TYR A 4 -4.32 -9.03 0.06
C TYR A 4 -5.06 -10.32 -0.28
N ASP A 5 -4.54 -11.04 -1.28
CA ASP A 5 -5.22 -12.19 -1.89
C ASP A 5 -6.68 -11.90 -2.29
N GLY A 6 -6.90 -10.72 -2.89
CA GLY A 6 -8.18 -10.30 -3.42
C GLY A 6 -9.15 -9.66 -2.42
N ILE A 7 -8.77 -9.53 -1.15
CA ILE A 7 -9.60 -8.95 -0.09
C ILE A 7 -8.92 -7.69 0.46
N GLU A 8 -9.69 -6.62 0.63
CA GLU A 8 -9.16 -5.34 1.09
C GLU A 8 -8.55 -5.44 2.49
N LEU A 9 -7.35 -4.88 2.61
CA LEU A 9 -6.76 -4.51 3.89
C LEU A 9 -7.18 -3.09 4.20
N GLY A 10 -8.22 -2.93 4.99
CA GLY A 10 -8.73 -1.64 5.39
C GLY A 10 -8.41 -1.32 6.84
N ASN A 11 -8.45 -0.03 7.15
CA ASN A 11 -8.46 0.46 8.51
C ASN A 11 -9.48 1.60 8.58
N ALA A 12 -10.68 1.30 9.07
CA ALA A 12 -11.76 2.27 9.15
C ALA A 12 -11.46 3.41 10.14
N GLN A 13 -10.59 3.17 11.11
CA GLN A 13 -10.22 4.15 12.12
C GLN A 13 -9.41 5.31 11.50
N ASN A 14 -8.32 5.02 10.79
CA ASN A 14 -7.40 6.05 10.29
C ASN A 14 -7.11 5.98 8.78
N GLY A 15 -7.62 4.97 8.08
CA GLY A 15 -7.45 4.81 6.64
C GLY A 15 -6.05 4.39 6.21
N VAL A 16 -5.14 4.11 7.13
CA VAL A 16 -3.74 3.79 6.84
C VAL A 16 -3.45 2.33 7.19
N VAL A 17 -2.78 1.64 6.29
CA VAL A 17 -2.28 0.28 6.52
C VAL A 17 -0.78 0.28 6.26
N ASP A 18 -0.02 -0.18 7.24
CA ASP A 18 1.42 -0.37 7.11
C ASP A 18 1.72 -1.66 6.35
N LEU A 19 2.20 -1.53 5.12
CA LEU A 19 2.56 -2.67 4.29
C LEU A 19 3.83 -3.39 4.78
N GLY A 20 4.62 -2.77 5.62
CA GLY A 20 5.77 -3.40 6.29
C GLY A 20 5.39 -4.54 7.24
N ARG A 21 4.12 -4.69 7.56
CA ARG A 21 3.59 -5.82 8.36
C ARG A 21 3.48 -7.14 7.58
N PHE A 22 3.72 -7.11 6.27
CA PHE A 22 3.60 -8.26 5.39
C PHE A 22 4.98 -8.67 4.87
N SER A 23 5.21 -9.98 4.72
CA SER A 23 6.49 -10.52 4.27
C SER A 23 6.59 -10.48 2.75
N LEU A 24 7.63 -9.85 2.23
CA LEU A 24 7.95 -9.89 0.80
C LEU A 24 8.39 -11.29 0.36
N ASP A 25 8.98 -12.08 1.25
CA ASP A 25 9.41 -13.46 0.97
C ASP A 25 8.22 -14.39 0.68
N ASN A 26 7.03 -14.03 1.15
CA ASN A 26 5.78 -14.79 0.93
C ASN A 26 4.91 -14.19 -0.19
N MET A 27 5.41 -13.19 -0.92
CA MET A 27 4.69 -12.58 -2.03
C MET A 27 5.11 -13.18 -3.37
N GLU A 28 4.13 -13.44 -4.22
CA GLU A 28 4.34 -13.83 -5.61
C GLU A 28 4.33 -12.63 -6.54
N VAL A 29 3.32 -11.76 -6.37
CA VAL A 29 3.09 -10.59 -7.23
C VAL A 29 2.57 -9.43 -6.38
N ILE A 30 3.09 -8.25 -6.68
CA ILE A 30 2.54 -6.97 -6.22
C ILE A 30 2.22 -6.15 -7.47
N SER A 31 0.95 -5.77 -7.63
CA SER A 31 0.46 -5.03 -8.81
C SER A 31 -0.15 -3.70 -8.38
N LEU A 32 0.18 -2.65 -9.12
CA LEU A 32 -0.39 -1.31 -8.92
C LEU A 32 -1.29 -0.96 -10.11
N TYR A 33 -2.48 -0.48 -9.81
CA TYR A 33 -3.45 -0.02 -10.82
C TYR A 33 -3.86 1.41 -10.54
N ASN A 34 -3.81 2.26 -11.57
CA ASN A 34 -4.49 3.54 -11.58
C ASN A 34 -5.97 3.30 -11.91
N GLY A 35 -6.87 3.83 -11.08
CA GLY A 35 -8.28 3.53 -11.19
C GLY A 35 -8.61 2.12 -10.69
N GLN A 36 -8.91 1.20 -11.57
CA GLN A 36 -9.30 -0.17 -11.25
C GLN A 36 -8.73 -1.18 -12.22
N LYS A 37 -8.80 -2.47 -11.86
CA LYS A 37 -8.47 -3.56 -12.79
C LYS A 37 -9.40 -3.56 -14.00
N SER A 38 -8.85 -3.91 -15.16
CA SER A 38 -9.61 -4.15 -16.39
C SER A 38 -10.34 -5.51 -16.39
N ALA A 39 -10.86 -5.93 -15.25
CA ALA A 39 -11.61 -7.17 -15.07
C ALA A 39 -12.97 -6.84 -14.48
N ILE A 40 -14.01 -7.58 -14.87
CA ILE A 40 -15.35 -7.43 -14.30
C ILE A 40 -15.71 -8.52 -13.31
N PHE A 41 -14.98 -9.64 -13.29
CA PHE A 41 -15.15 -10.71 -12.31
C PHE A 41 -14.38 -10.38 -11.03
N GLN A 42 -14.94 -9.50 -10.23
CA GLN A 42 -14.31 -8.98 -9.01
C GLN A 42 -15.37 -8.50 -8.01
N PRO A 43 -15.04 -8.39 -6.72
CA PRO A 43 -15.92 -7.82 -5.72
C PRO A 43 -16.33 -6.38 -6.05
N ALA A 44 -17.46 -5.94 -5.51
CA ALA A 44 -17.92 -4.56 -5.69
C ALA A 44 -16.91 -3.54 -5.12
N LYS A 45 -16.20 -3.89 -4.05
CA LYS A 45 -15.17 -3.06 -3.43
C LYS A 45 -14.05 -2.64 -4.40
N ASP A 46 -13.69 -3.52 -5.34
CA ASP A 46 -12.64 -3.24 -6.32
C ASP A 46 -12.99 -2.07 -7.25
N TYR A 47 -14.28 -1.78 -7.44
CA TYR A 47 -14.73 -0.63 -8.21
C TYR A 47 -14.69 0.71 -7.45
N SER A 48 -14.43 0.70 -6.16
CA SER A 48 -14.47 1.90 -5.31
C SER A 48 -13.15 2.64 -5.20
N SER A 49 -12.07 2.13 -5.80
CA SER A 49 -10.72 2.64 -5.63
C SER A 49 -10.34 3.70 -6.66
N ALA A 50 -9.67 4.76 -6.23
CA ALA A 50 -8.99 5.71 -7.10
C ALA A 50 -7.66 5.15 -7.62
N SER A 51 -6.98 4.38 -6.80
CA SER A 51 -5.81 3.56 -7.13
C SER A 51 -5.79 2.34 -6.22
N ALA A 52 -5.24 1.25 -6.70
CA ALA A 52 -5.25 0.00 -5.96
C ALA A 52 -3.90 -0.74 -6.05
N ILE A 53 -3.47 -1.25 -4.91
CA ILE A 53 -2.33 -2.17 -4.81
C ILE A 53 -2.88 -3.56 -4.50
N TYR A 54 -2.54 -4.53 -5.33
CA TYR A 54 -2.89 -5.93 -5.13
C TYR A 54 -1.65 -6.72 -4.75
N MET A 55 -1.68 -7.32 -3.58
CA MET A 55 -0.65 -8.21 -3.09
C MET A 55 -1.17 -9.64 -3.13
N GLN A 56 -0.46 -10.49 -3.84
CA GLN A 56 -0.81 -11.89 -4.00
C GLN A 56 0.27 -12.75 -3.36
N THR A 57 -0.12 -13.59 -2.40
CA THR A 57 0.82 -14.49 -1.74
C THR A 57 1.21 -15.65 -2.63
N ARG A 58 2.39 -16.18 -2.38
CA ARG A 58 2.93 -17.35 -3.06
C ARG A 58 2.04 -18.57 -2.84
N LYS A 59 1.66 -19.25 -3.92
CA LYS A 59 1.07 -20.59 -3.87
C LYS A 59 2.19 -21.62 -3.73
N PRO A 60 2.08 -22.60 -2.80
CA PRO A 60 3.08 -23.63 -2.66
C PRO A 60 3.22 -24.47 -3.94
N LEU A 61 4.47 -24.68 -4.37
CA LEU A 61 4.81 -25.54 -5.48
C LEU A 61 5.77 -26.63 -4.99
N PHE A 62 5.46 -27.89 -5.31
CA PHE A 62 6.23 -29.04 -4.87
C PHE A 62 6.82 -29.78 -6.07
N LYS A 63 8.10 -30.11 -6.00
CA LYS A 63 8.80 -30.89 -7.05
C LYS A 63 8.59 -32.39 -6.83
N GLY A 64 8.03 -33.08 -7.83
CA GLY A 64 7.82 -34.50 -7.79
C GLY A 64 6.95 -34.95 -6.61
N GLU A 65 7.39 -35.94 -5.87
CA GLU A 65 6.70 -36.50 -4.70
C GLU A 65 6.97 -35.74 -3.39
N LYS A 66 7.75 -34.67 -3.45
CA LYS A 66 8.10 -33.88 -2.28
C LYS A 66 6.84 -33.26 -1.63
N LYS A 67 6.69 -33.43 -0.32
CA LYS A 67 5.53 -32.97 0.43
C LYS A 67 5.80 -31.71 1.26
N ASN A 68 7.04 -31.35 1.45
CA ASN A 68 7.43 -30.22 2.29
C ASN A 68 8.47 -29.35 1.61
N ASN A 69 8.30 -28.04 1.74
CA ASN A 69 9.32 -27.03 1.49
C ASN A 69 9.56 -26.26 2.78
N LEU A 70 10.81 -26.06 3.13
CA LEU A 70 11.17 -25.33 4.34
C LEU A 70 12.22 -24.28 3.98
N ASN A 71 11.99 -23.03 4.40
CA ASN A 71 12.94 -21.94 4.28
C ASN A 71 13.08 -21.26 5.64
N ILE A 72 14.27 -21.33 6.22
CA ILE A 72 14.61 -20.69 7.48
C ILE A 72 15.58 -19.57 7.18
N GLY A 73 15.26 -18.35 7.62
CA GLY A 73 16.09 -17.18 7.41
C GLY A 73 16.44 -16.47 8.70
N VAL A 74 17.61 -15.87 8.74
CA VAL A 74 18.03 -14.94 9.81
C VAL A 74 18.69 -13.74 9.17
N LYS A 75 18.24 -12.54 9.54
CA LYS A 75 18.79 -11.27 9.09
C LYS A 75 19.28 -10.48 10.29
N GLY A 76 20.45 -9.89 10.17
CA GLY A 76 21.04 -9.04 11.20
C GLY A 76 21.83 -7.91 10.59
N GLY A 77 22.14 -6.88 11.36
CA GLY A 77 22.95 -5.76 10.89
C GLY A 77 22.78 -4.48 11.69
N SER A 78 22.85 -3.36 11.00
CA SER A 78 22.75 -2.02 11.59
C SER A 78 21.52 -1.85 12.47
N PHE A 79 21.60 -0.95 13.42
CA PHE A 79 20.53 -0.65 14.40
C PHE A 79 20.22 -1.83 15.33
N SER A 80 21.19 -2.69 15.58
CA SER A 80 21.01 -3.94 16.35
C SER A 80 19.86 -4.80 15.84
N THR A 81 19.68 -4.84 14.52
CA THR A 81 18.58 -5.56 13.89
C THR A 81 18.80 -7.06 13.98
N ILE A 82 17.77 -7.78 14.41
CA ILE A 82 17.67 -9.25 14.39
C ILE A 82 16.30 -9.61 13.83
N ASN A 83 16.30 -10.43 12.76
CA ASN A 83 15.07 -10.73 12.04
C ASN A 83 15.05 -12.19 11.55
N PRO A 84 14.74 -13.16 12.43
CA PRO A 84 14.52 -14.55 12.04
C PRO A 84 13.18 -14.71 11.33
N SER A 85 13.13 -15.63 10.37
CA SER A 85 11.93 -15.95 9.60
C SER A 85 11.86 -17.44 9.26
N LEU A 86 10.64 -17.93 9.07
CA LEU A 86 10.35 -19.30 8.71
C LEU A 86 9.22 -19.34 7.68
N LEU A 87 9.41 -20.08 6.60
CA LEU A 87 8.34 -20.45 5.67
C LEU A 87 8.32 -21.97 5.54
N TRP A 88 7.22 -22.57 5.92
CA TRP A 88 6.99 -24.01 5.77
C TRP A 88 5.74 -24.24 4.94
N GLU A 89 5.93 -24.90 3.80
CA GLU A 89 4.86 -25.28 2.89
C GLU A 89 4.68 -26.79 2.96
N HIS A 90 3.45 -27.27 3.13
CA HIS A 90 3.11 -28.67 3.24
C HIS A 90 2.00 -29.06 2.27
N ARG A 91 2.20 -30.16 1.56
CA ARG A 91 1.20 -30.77 0.67
C ARG A 91 0.52 -31.93 1.39
N PHE A 92 -0.76 -31.79 1.69
CA PHE A 92 -1.56 -32.87 2.28
C PHE A 92 -1.92 -33.94 1.25
N ASN A 93 -2.33 -33.50 0.06
CA ASN A 93 -2.67 -34.32 -1.09
C ASN A 93 -2.57 -33.47 -2.37
N GLU A 94 -3.00 -34.01 -3.50
CA GLU A 94 -2.96 -33.30 -4.79
C GLU A 94 -3.87 -32.06 -4.85
N ARG A 95 -4.84 -31.95 -3.96
CA ARG A 95 -5.84 -30.89 -3.95
C ARG A 95 -5.64 -29.86 -2.85
N ILE A 96 -4.99 -30.23 -1.74
CA ILE A 96 -4.88 -29.39 -0.56
C ILE A 96 -3.43 -29.23 -0.15
N SER A 97 -3.01 -28.00 0.00
CA SER A 97 -1.71 -27.60 0.56
C SER A 97 -1.87 -26.50 1.59
N SER A 98 -0.86 -26.33 2.42
CA SER A 98 -0.81 -25.27 3.42
C SER A 98 0.53 -24.57 3.42
N SER A 99 0.55 -23.36 3.98
CA SER A 99 1.80 -22.67 4.29
C SER A 99 1.72 -22.02 5.67
N ILE A 100 2.83 -22.04 6.38
CA ILE A 100 3.03 -21.31 7.63
C ILE A 100 4.21 -20.37 7.38
N SER A 101 3.96 -19.07 7.52
CA SER A 101 4.97 -18.02 7.43
C SER A 101 5.03 -17.29 8.75
N THR A 102 6.18 -17.24 9.37
CA THR A 102 6.38 -16.52 10.62
C THR A 102 7.65 -15.69 10.57
N GLU A 103 7.63 -14.58 11.26
CA GLU A 103 8.73 -13.64 11.30
C GLU A 103 8.73 -12.91 12.63
N TYR A 104 9.91 -12.78 13.21
CA TYR A 104 10.17 -11.91 14.35
C TYR A 104 11.20 -10.87 13.94
N MET A 105 11.04 -9.64 14.38
CA MET A 105 12.03 -8.58 14.17
C MET A 105 12.20 -7.74 15.44
N TYR A 106 13.45 -7.47 15.75
CA TYR A 106 13.83 -6.42 16.67
C TYR A 106 14.80 -5.47 16.01
N THR A 107 14.63 -4.17 16.23
CA THR A 107 15.59 -3.14 15.85
C THR A 107 15.61 -2.06 16.93
N SER A 108 16.79 -1.53 17.25
CA SER A 108 16.90 -0.41 18.18
C SER A 108 16.45 0.92 17.59
N GLY A 109 16.43 1.03 16.26
CA GLY A 109 16.10 2.26 15.55
C GLY A 109 17.03 3.44 15.87
N ARG A 110 18.20 3.18 16.42
CA ARG A 110 19.18 4.23 16.75
C ARG A 110 20.07 4.48 15.55
N TYR A 111 20.09 5.72 15.08
CA TYR A 111 20.96 6.17 14.01
C TYR A 111 21.35 7.63 14.22
N LYS A 112 22.51 8.00 13.67
CA LYS A 112 22.97 9.38 13.67
C LYS A 112 22.29 10.15 12.54
N PHE A 113 21.96 11.39 12.81
CA PHE A 113 21.48 12.34 11.81
C PHE A 113 22.11 13.70 12.03
N THR A 114 22.29 14.44 10.93
CA THR A 114 22.85 15.80 10.95
C THR A 114 21.73 16.80 10.64
N TYR A 115 21.71 17.89 11.37
CA TYR A 115 20.77 18.97 11.16
C TYR A 115 21.44 20.33 11.31
N ALA A 116 20.96 21.34 10.58
CA ALA A 116 21.45 22.71 10.67
C ALA A 116 20.77 23.44 11.82
N LYS A 117 21.56 24.10 12.67
CA LYS A 117 21.07 25.02 13.70
C LYS A 117 20.78 26.40 13.11
N LYS A 118 19.98 27.21 13.82
CA LYS A 118 19.67 28.60 13.42
C LYS A 118 20.91 29.49 13.30
N ASP A 119 21.94 29.21 14.07
CA ASP A 119 23.22 29.92 14.06
C ASP A 119 24.16 29.50 12.90
N GLY A 120 23.71 28.63 12.02
CA GLY A 120 24.42 28.20 10.83
C GLY A 120 25.41 27.06 11.03
N TYR A 121 25.48 26.46 12.21
CA TYR A 121 26.32 25.30 12.47
C TYR A 121 25.55 23.99 12.30
N ASP A 122 26.19 23.03 11.64
CA ASP A 122 25.68 21.67 11.58
C ASP A 122 25.95 20.94 12.90
N THR A 123 24.99 20.17 13.34
CA THR A 123 25.10 19.36 14.55
C THR A 123 24.62 17.94 14.27
N THR A 124 25.32 16.97 14.85
CA THR A 124 24.95 15.55 14.76
C THR A 124 24.32 15.10 16.07
N ALA A 125 23.19 14.41 15.97
CA ALA A 125 22.51 13.79 17.10
C ALA A 125 22.19 12.33 16.79
N VAL A 126 21.77 11.58 17.80
CA VAL A 126 21.36 10.19 17.67
C VAL A 126 19.84 10.11 17.88
N ARG A 127 19.15 9.50 16.93
CA ARG A 127 17.72 9.22 17.03
C ARG A 127 17.46 8.29 18.21
N GLN A 128 16.53 8.65 19.06
CA GLN A 128 16.16 7.91 20.28
C GLN A 128 14.70 7.46 20.19
N ASN A 129 14.36 6.37 20.93
CA ASN A 129 12.99 5.87 21.05
C ASN A 129 12.38 5.50 19.68
N GLY A 130 13.17 4.94 18.79
CA GLY A 130 12.71 4.44 17.48
C GLY A 130 12.75 2.92 17.37
N ASP A 131 12.82 2.23 18.50
CA ASP A 131 12.86 0.77 18.55
C ASP A 131 11.55 0.14 18.08
N VAL A 132 11.68 -1.00 17.45
CA VAL A 132 10.54 -1.82 17.00
C VAL A 132 10.81 -3.25 17.39
N ARG A 133 9.78 -3.88 17.97
CA ARG A 133 9.74 -5.32 18.22
C ARG A 133 8.44 -5.84 17.64
N MET A 134 8.50 -6.79 16.71
CA MET A 134 7.30 -7.31 16.07
C MET A 134 7.34 -8.83 15.89
N LEU A 135 6.17 -9.45 15.93
CA LEU A 135 5.93 -10.84 15.59
C LEU A 135 4.80 -10.92 14.58
N ARG A 136 5.00 -11.66 13.49
CA ARG A 136 4.00 -11.96 12.48
C ARG A 136 3.86 -13.47 12.35
N LEU A 137 2.62 -13.95 12.38
CA LEU A 137 2.25 -15.33 12.13
C LEU A 137 1.19 -15.36 11.03
N GLU A 138 1.38 -16.20 10.05
CA GLU A 138 0.47 -16.34 8.94
C GLU A 138 0.33 -17.81 8.56
N ASN A 139 -0.90 -18.32 8.55
CA ASN A 139 -1.21 -19.67 8.14
C ASN A 139 -2.23 -19.62 7.00
N ALA A 140 -1.92 -20.28 5.90
CA ALA A 140 -2.77 -20.29 4.72
C ALA A 140 -3.02 -21.73 4.26
N PHE A 141 -4.24 -21.96 3.77
CA PHE A 141 -4.65 -23.21 3.13
C PHE A 141 -5.09 -22.90 1.70
N PHE A 142 -4.68 -23.77 0.79
CA PHE A 142 -4.98 -23.69 -0.63
C PHE A 142 -5.65 -24.99 -1.06
N GLY A 143 -6.81 -24.88 -1.69
CA GLY A 143 -7.55 -26.04 -2.12
C GLY A 143 -7.99 -25.91 -3.58
N LYS A 144 -8.13 -27.06 -4.23
CA LYS A 144 -8.68 -27.17 -5.58
C LYS A 144 -9.97 -27.94 -5.55
N VAL A 145 -10.96 -27.49 -6.30
CA VAL A 145 -12.18 -28.20 -6.61
C VAL A 145 -12.23 -28.44 -8.12
N PRO A 146 -13.11 -29.34 -8.66
CA PRO A 146 -13.03 -29.71 -10.07
C PRO A 146 -13.09 -28.54 -11.06
N LYS A 147 -13.78 -27.45 -10.71
CA LYS A 147 -13.96 -26.28 -11.58
C LYS A 147 -13.56 -24.97 -10.90
N GLY A 148 -12.73 -25.03 -9.89
CA GLY A 148 -12.37 -23.83 -9.16
C GLY A 148 -11.32 -24.06 -8.09
N GLU A 149 -11.19 -23.07 -7.22
CA GLU A 149 -10.22 -23.06 -6.13
C GLU A 149 -10.77 -22.30 -4.92
N TRP A 150 -10.20 -22.60 -3.76
CA TRP A 150 -10.46 -21.85 -2.55
C TRP A 150 -9.15 -21.57 -1.80
N LYS A 151 -9.15 -20.50 -1.03
CA LYS A 151 -8.07 -20.12 -0.12
C LYS A 151 -8.65 -19.75 1.22
N ALA A 152 -7.94 -20.09 2.28
CA ALA A 152 -8.26 -19.62 3.63
C ALA A 152 -6.98 -19.17 4.32
N LYS A 153 -7.04 -18.09 5.07
CA LYS A 153 -5.87 -17.51 5.70
C LYS A 153 -6.21 -16.99 7.09
N ALA A 154 -5.31 -17.24 8.04
CA ALA A 154 -5.30 -16.61 9.34
C ALA A 154 -4.01 -15.83 9.50
N TYR A 155 -4.10 -14.59 9.96
CA TYR A 155 -3.00 -13.66 10.11
C TYR A 155 -3.00 -13.06 11.52
N LEU A 156 -1.83 -13.04 12.14
CA LEU A 156 -1.60 -12.37 13.41
C LEU A 156 -0.34 -11.51 13.32
N TYR A 157 -0.46 -10.28 13.74
CA TYR A 157 0.64 -9.34 13.90
C TYR A 157 0.58 -8.72 15.30
N ASN A 158 1.72 -8.71 15.97
CA ASN A 158 1.87 -8.05 17.27
C ASN A 158 3.13 -7.22 17.26
N SER A 159 3.06 -5.99 17.72
CA SER A 159 4.22 -5.12 17.78
C SER A 159 4.20 -4.19 18.99
N GLU A 160 5.39 -3.83 19.42
CA GLU A 160 5.67 -2.72 20.31
C GLU A 160 6.69 -1.81 19.64
N ARG A 161 6.43 -0.52 19.63
CA ARG A 161 7.34 0.47 19.06
C ARG A 161 7.37 1.76 19.84
N GLY A 162 8.53 2.44 19.77
CA GLY A 162 8.66 3.81 20.18
C GLY A 162 8.45 4.76 19.02
N TYR A 163 8.02 5.97 19.33
CA TYR A 163 7.93 7.08 18.40
C TYR A 163 8.93 8.16 18.81
N PRO A 164 10.00 8.36 18.01
CA PRO A 164 11.01 9.38 18.33
C PRO A 164 10.46 10.80 18.31
N GLY A 165 9.33 11.02 17.62
CA GLY A 165 8.77 12.34 17.42
C GLY A 165 9.60 13.23 16.51
N ALA A 166 9.24 14.51 16.43
CA ALA A 166 9.95 15.48 15.62
C ALA A 166 11.30 15.86 16.28
N ALA A 167 12.34 15.98 15.47
CA ALA A 167 13.63 16.53 15.89
C ALA A 167 13.62 18.04 15.73
N VAL A 168 13.49 18.78 16.82
CA VAL A 168 13.48 20.25 16.80
C VAL A 168 14.89 20.77 16.57
N ARG A 169 15.08 21.53 15.49
CA ARG A 169 16.39 22.00 15.04
C ARG A 169 17.09 22.88 16.05
N GLU A 170 16.36 23.58 16.90
CA GLU A 170 16.91 24.57 17.83
C GLU A 170 17.46 23.96 19.12
N GLU A 171 16.84 22.89 19.60
CA GLU A 171 17.23 22.25 20.86
C GLU A 171 17.05 20.71 20.78
N PRO A 172 17.85 20.02 19.98
CA PRO A 172 17.76 18.57 19.87
C PRO A 172 18.26 17.91 21.15
N GLY A 173 17.40 17.22 21.81
CA GLY A 173 17.68 16.59 23.09
C GLY A 173 16.94 17.22 24.27
N LYS A 174 16.36 18.41 24.09
CA LYS A 174 15.44 19.01 25.08
C LYS A 174 14.07 18.36 25.03
N PHE A 175 13.64 17.95 23.82
CA PHE A 175 12.36 17.29 23.59
C PHE A 175 12.60 15.83 23.26
N ARG A 176 12.73 15.00 24.28
CA ARG A 176 12.83 13.56 24.14
C ARG A 176 11.43 13.00 24.11
N HIS A 177 10.94 12.68 22.93
CA HIS A 177 9.69 11.97 22.79
C HIS A 177 9.87 10.52 23.27
N GLN A 178 9.03 10.11 24.20
CA GLN A 178 9.03 8.75 24.74
C GLN A 178 7.69 8.07 24.52
N ASP A 179 7.00 8.46 23.46
CA ASP A 179 5.74 7.85 23.09
C ASP A 179 5.94 6.39 22.72
N ARG A 180 5.00 5.55 23.16
CA ARG A 180 5.00 4.11 22.90
C ARG A 180 3.70 3.71 22.24
N GLN A 181 3.76 2.71 21.38
CA GLN A 181 2.58 2.11 20.78
C GLN A 181 2.68 0.60 20.74
N TRP A 182 1.59 -0.04 21.09
CA TRP A 182 1.40 -1.49 20.98
C TRP A 182 0.27 -1.75 19.99
N ASP A 183 0.53 -2.64 19.04
CA ASP A 183 -0.46 -3.05 18.04
C ASP A 183 -0.67 -4.56 18.09
N THR A 184 -1.92 -4.98 18.00
CA THR A 184 -2.29 -6.36 17.71
C THR A 184 -3.30 -6.35 16.58
N ASN A 185 -2.96 -7.00 15.46
CA ASN A 185 -3.81 -7.13 14.31
C ASN A 185 -4.07 -8.61 14.03
N LEU A 186 -5.33 -8.98 13.94
CA LEU A 186 -5.74 -10.34 13.69
C LEU A 186 -6.82 -10.35 12.63
N PHE A 187 -6.65 -11.18 11.61
CA PHE A 187 -7.74 -11.41 10.68
C PHE A 187 -7.77 -12.86 10.19
N VAL A 188 -8.97 -13.29 9.84
CA VAL A 188 -9.23 -14.55 9.16
C VAL A 188 -10.02 -14.22 7.90
N GLN A 189 -9.58 -14.73 6.77
CA GLN A 189 -10.24 -14.50 5.49
C GLN A 189 -10.31 -15.76 4.65
N GLY A 190 -11.29 -15.82 3.78
CA GLY A 190 -11.46 -16.89 2.83
C GLY A 190 -11.97 -16.39 1.48
N SER A 191 -11.61 -17.10 0.44
CA SER A 191 -12.01 -16.84 -0.94
C SER A 191 -12.37 -18.15 -1.62
N PHE A 192 -13.46 -18.16 -2.35
CA PHE A 192 -13.91 -19.30 -3.14
C PHE A 192 -14.27 -18.82 -4.54
N GLN A 193 -13.71 -19.44 -5.57
CA GLN A 193 -13.99 -19.17 -6.97
C GLN A 193 -14.32 -20.47 -7.69
N ASN A 194 -15.44 -20.50 -8.39
CA ASN A 194 -15.85 -21.69 -9.13
C ASN A 194 -16.57 -21.32 -10.43
N TYR A 195 -16.23 -22.05 -11.48
CA TYR A 195 -16.87 -21.96 -12.81
C TYR A 195 -17.94 -23.04 -12.90
N PHE A 196 -19.11 -22.79 -12.32
CA PHE A 196 -20.20 -23.76 -12.23
C PHE A 196 -20.71 -24.22 -13.58
N LYS A 197 -20.84 -23.26 -14.50
CA LYS A 197 -21.31 -23.48 -15.86
C LYS A 197 -20.44 -22.66 -16.83
N PRO A 198 -20.38 -23.00 -18.12
CA PRO A 198 -19.67 -22.18 -19.09
C PRO A 198 -20.16 -20.72 -19.16
N TRP A 199 -21.40 -20.49 -18.77
CA TRP A 199 -22.02 -19.16 -18.76
C TRP A 199 -22.10 -18.52 -17.38
N TYR A 200 -21.75 -19.22 -16.29
CA TYR A 200 -21.90 -18.71 -14.92
C TYR A 200 -20.70 -19.09 -14.03
N SER A 201 -20.14 -18.10 -13.36
CA SER A 201 -19.05 -18.25 -12.39
C SER A 201 -19.35 -17.43 -11.14
N LEU A 202 -18.89 -17.92 -9.99
CA LEU A 202 -19.05 -17.28 -8.69
C LEU A 202 -17.68 -17.03 -8.05
N LEU A 203 -17.52 -15.84 -7.47
CA LEU A 203 -16.41 -15.48 -6.57
C LEU A 203 -17.02 -15.01 -5.25
N ALA A 204 -16.76 -15.73 -4.18
CA ALA A 204 -17.22 -15.38 -2.83
C ALA A 204 -16.03 -15.12 -1.91
N ASN A 205 -16.06 -14.03 -1.17
CA ASN A 205 -15.05 -13.66 -0.20
C ASN A 205 -15.68 -13.40 1.17
N GLY A 206 -14.93 -13.70 2.22
CA GLY A 206 -15.32 -13.37 3.57
C GLY A 206 -14.11 -13.03 4.42
N LYS A 207 -14.29 -12.13 5.38
CA LYS A 207 -13.23 -11.70 6.31
C LYS A 207 -13.81 -11.29 7.64
N TYR A 208 -13.12 -11.65 8.69
CA TYR A 208 -13.26 -11.06 10.03
C TYR A 208 -11.91 -10.51 10.45
N ALA A 209 -11.88 -9.26 10.92
CA ALA A 209 -10.67 -8.62 11.43
C ALA A 209 -10.91 -8.00 12.81
N TYR A 210 -9.90 -8.09 13.64
CA TYR A 210 -9.83 -7.45 14.96
C TYR A 210 -8.49 -6.73 15.07
N ASP A 211 -8.54 -5.43 15.38
CA ASP A 211 -7.35 -4.61 15.58
C ASP A 211 -7.40 -3.95 16.96
N TYR A 212 -6.28 -4.05 17.65
CA TYR A 212 -6.06 -3.40 18.94
C TYR A 212 -4.86 -2.47 18.83
N LEU A 213 -5.01 -1.25 19.36
CA LEU A 213 -3.95 -0.26 19.43
C LEU A 213 -3.96 0.38 20.82
N HIS A 214 -2.81 0.39 21.47
CA HIS A 214 -2.56 1.12 22.70
C HIS A 214 -1.49 2.17 22.42
N TYR A 215 -1.82 3.42 22.67
CA TYR A 215 -0.90 4.54 22.51
C TYR A 215 -0.70 5.26 23.85
N LEU A 216 0.57 5.45 24.23
CA LEU A 216 0.97 6.11 25.47
C LEU A 216 1.89 7.29 25.17
N SER A 217 1.52 8.48 25.62
CA SER A 217 2.35 9.67 25.67
C SER A 217 2.33 10.24 27.08
N ASP A 218 3.47 10.21 27.75
CA ASP A 218 3.57 10.61 29.17
C ASP A 218 4.42 11.89 29.31
N PRO A 219 3.81 13.04 29.67
CA PRO A 219 4.49 14.32 29.82
C PRO A 219 5.50 14.36 30.96
N ARG A 220 5.49 13.40 31.87
CA ARG A 220 6.56 13.27 32.87
C ARG A 220 7.90 12.92 32.25
N LEU A 221 7.84 12.32 31.05
CA LEU A 221 8.98 11.92 30.25
C LEU A 221 9.28 12.94 29.13
N ASP A 222 8.30 13.78 28.80
CA ASP A 222 8.38 14.80 27.76
C ASP A 222 7.55 16.04 28.16
N VAL A 223 8.20 17.16 28.35
CA VAL A 223 7.62 18.40 28.90
C VAL A 223 6.62 19.07 27.95
N THR A 224 6.53 18.63 26.69
CA THR A 224 5.77 19.33 25.65
C THR A 224 4.43 18.68 25.28
N THR A 225 4.14 17.48 25.79
CA THR A 225 2.93 16.73 25.42
C THR A 225 1.93 16.64 26.55
N MET A 226 0.66 16.49 26.21
CA MET A 226 -0.37 16.10 27.19
C MET A 226 -0.26 14.60 27.48
N TYR A 227 -0.63 14.21 28.69
CA TYR A 227 -0.77 12.80 29.03
C TYR A 227 -1.87 12.16 28.15
N VAL A 228 -1.48 11.13 27.40
CA VAL A 228 -2.38 10.34 26.58
C VAL A 228 -2.10 8.87 26.84
N ASP A 229 -3.12 8.15 27.28
CA ASP A 229 -3.06 6.71 27.47
C ASP A 229 -4.37 6.12 26.94
N ASN A 230 -4.37 5.83 25.64
CA ASN A 230 -5.57 5.47 24.90
C ASN A 230 -5.49 4.07 24.34
N HIS A 231 -6.61 3.38 24.43
CA HIS A 231 -6.79 2.04 23.89
C HIS A 231 -7.89 2.07 22.84
N TYR A 232 -7.59 1.56 21.66
CA TYR A 232 -8.52 1.49 20.53
C TYR A 232 -8.75 0.04 20.17
N ARG A 233 -10.00 -0.33 19.95
CA ARG A 233 -10.40 -1.66 19.47
C ARG A 233 -11.33 -1.48 18.29
N GLN A 234 -10.98 -2.09 17.18
CA GLN A 234 -11.88 -2.08 16.03
C GLN A 234 -12.11 -3.49 15.52
N GLN A 235 -13.29 -3.68 14.96
CA GLN A 235 -13.70 -4.93 14.34
C GLN A 235 -14.21 -4.66 12.93
N GLU A 236 -14.02 -5.63 12.06
CA GLU A 236 -14.52 -5.62 10.69
C GLU A 236 -15.10 -6.98 10.35
N ILE A 237 -16.29 -6.97 9.76
CA ILE A 237 -16.87 -8.12 9.07
C ILE A 237 -17.07 -7.71 7.61
N TYR A 238 -16.56 -8.52 6.70
CA TYR A 238 -16.69 -8.30 5.27
C TYR A 238 -17.19 -9.57 4.60
N ALA A 239 -18.16 -9.44 3.70
CA ALA A 239 -18.66 -10.53 2.88
C ALA A 239 -18.93 -10.00 1.46
N SER A 240 -18.59 -10.79 0.45
CA SER A 240 -18.74 -10.43 -0.95
C SER A 240 -19.16 -11.63 -1.78
N ALA A 241 -20.03 -11.38 -2.75
CA ALA A 241 -20.39 -12.34 -3.79
C ALA A 241 -20.39 -11.64 -5.16
N ALA A 242 -19.57 -12.13 -6.07
CA ALA A 242 -19.46 -11.65 -7.44
C ALA A 242 -19.92 -12.74 -8.40
N HIS A 243 -20.85 -12.39 -9.28
CA HIS A 243 -21.43 -13.29 -10.28
C HIS A 243 -20.98 -12.86 -11.67
N LEU A 244 -20.43 -13.77 -12.44
CA LEU A 244 -20.07 -13.54 -13.85
C LEU A 244 -20.97 -14.33 -14.75
N PHE A 245 -21.59 -13.64 -15.72
CA PHE A 245 -22.43 -14.23 -16.76
C PHE A 245 -21.77 -14.02 -18.11
N THR A 246 -21.45 -15.11 -18.80
CA THR A 246 -20.98 -15.08 -20.18
C THR A 246 -22.19 -15.32 -21.08
N ILE A 247 -22.69 -14.25 -21.72
CA ILE A 247 -23.87 -14.28 -22.60
C ILE A 247 -23.45 -14.78 -23.98
N TYR A 248 -22.36 -14.21 -24.50
CA TYR A 248 -21.66 -14.63 -25.70
C TYR A 248 -20.16 -14.61 -25.45
N PRO A 249 -19.34 -15.28 -26.25
CA PRO A 249 -17.88 -15.22 -26.08
C PRO A 249 -17.30 -13.81 -26.08
N TRP A 250 -17.97 -12.88 -26.74
CA TRP A 250 -17.58 -11.47 -26.83
C TRP A 250 -18.32 -10.54 -25.87
N TRP A 251 -19.31 -11.04 -25.11
CA TRP A 251 -20.11 -10.24 -24.19
C TRP A 251 -20.29 -10.93 -22.84
N ARG A 252 -19.80 -10.30 -21.81
CA ARG A 252 -19.94 -10.76 -20.42
C ARG A 252 -20.55 -9.67 -19.55
N MET A 253 -21.28 -10.07 -18.53
CA MET A 253 -21.85 -9.20 -17.52
C MET A 253 -21.50 -9.72 -16.14
N SER A 254 -21.36 -8.80 -15.17
CA SER A 254 -21.16 -9.18 -13.77
C SER A 254 -22.07 -8.39 -12.86
N LEU A 255 -22.46 -9.04 -11.77
CA LEU A 255 -23.19 -8.45 -10.66
C LEU A 255 -22.47 -8.81 -9.37
N SER A 256 -22.12 -7.82 -8.54
CA SER A 256 -21.41 -8.04 -7.28
C SER A 256 -22.11 -7.31 -6.15
N ASN A 257 -22.17 -7.96 -5.00
CA ASN A 257 -22.69 -7.41 -3.76
C ASN A 257 -21.69 -7.61 -2.66
N ASP A 258 -21.34 -6.51 -1.95
CA ASP A 258 -20.47 -6.52 -0.79
C ASP A 258 -21.19 -5.93 0.40
N PHE A 259 -20.94 -6.51 1.56
CA PHE A 259 -21.34 -5.99 2.86
C PHE A 259 -20.11 -5.83 3.73
N GLN A 260 -19.98 -4.68 4.40
CA GLN A 260 -18.92 -4.42 5.37
C GLN A 260 -19.50 -3.75 6.61
N TRP A 261 -19.17 -4.30 7.76
CA TRP A 261 -19.47 -3.72 9.05
C TRP A 261 -18.18 -3.39 9.78
N ASN A 262 -18.06 -2.15 10.27
CA ASN A 262 -16.93 -1.68 11.07
C ASN A 262 -17.44 -1.12 12.39
N ALA A 263 -16.72 -1.41 13.47
CA ALA A 263 -16.99 -0.85 14.78
C ALA A 263 -15.69 -0.38 15.43
N LEU A 264 -15.72 0.79 16.04
CA LEU A 264 -14.59 1.35 16.78
C LEU A 264 -14.99 1.61 18.23
N ARG A 265 -14.16 1.11 19.15
CA ARG A 265 -14.25 1.39 20.59
C ARG A 265 -12.96 2.04 21.05
N ALA A 266 -13.08 3.02 21.92
CA ALA A 266 -11.95 3.71 22.51
C ALA A 266 -12.29 4.17 23.93
N ASP A 267 -11.28 4.33 24.77
CA ASP A 267 -11.41 4.87 26.13
C ASP A 267 -11.18 6.38 26.19
N LEU A 268 -11.49 7.08 25.09
CA LEU A 268 -11.48 8.55 25.03
C LEU A 268 -12.66 9.13 25.81
N ILE A 269 -12.44 10.31 26.40
CA ILE A 269 -13.50 11.08 27.06
C ILE A 269 -14.56 11.44 26.02
N ASP A 270 -15.83 11.20 26.36
CA ASP A 270 -17.00 11.52 25.51
C ASP A 270 -16.95 10.85 24.13
N PHE A 271 -16.27 9.70 24.01
CA PHE A 271 -16.22 8.96 22.76
C PHE A 271 -17.59 8.37 22.40
N VAL A 272 -17.95 8.45 21.12
CA VAL A 272 -19.31 8.15 20.66
C VAL A 272 -19.52 6.70 20.19
N TYR A 273 -18.49 5.87 20.21
CA TYR A 273 -18.53 4.45 19.81
C TYR A 273 -19.19 4.22 18.44
N PRO A 274 -18.58 4.73 17.35
CA PRO A 274 -19.19 4.64 16.04
C PRO A 274 -19.20 3.21 15.49
N THR A 275 -20.25 2.92 14.74
CA THR A 275 -20.33 1.76 13.85
C THR A 275 -20.68 2.23 12.46
N ARG A 276 -20.15 1.53 11.44
CA ARG A 276 -20.40 1.84 10.03
C ARG A 276 -20.85 0.60 9.29
N ASN A 277 -21.98 0.69 8.63
CA ASN A 277 -22.44 -0.32 7.68
C ASN A 277 -22.25 0.21 6.26
N THR A 278 -21.57 -0.57 5.43
CA THR A 278 -21.35 -0.23 4.03
C THR A 278 -21.91 -1.34 3.17
N ILE A 279 -22.79 -1.00 2.24
CA ILE A 279 -23.29 -1.90 1.21
C ILE A 279 -22.83 -1.38 -0.13
N LEU A 280 -22.14 -2.22 -0.88
CA LEU A 280 -21.69 -1.94 -2.23
C LEU A 280 -22.37 -2.90 -3.19
N THR A 281 -22.98 -2.36 -4.23
CA THR A 281 -23.58 -3.14 -5.32
C THR A 281 -23.03 -2.64 -6.64
N SER A 282 -22.44 -3.54 -7.43
CA SER A 282 -21.90 -3.18 -8.74
C SER A 282 -22.55 -4.02 -9.84
N ALA A 283 -22.82 -3.38 -10.96
CA ALA A 283 -23.16 -4.01 -12.22
C ALA A 283 -22.13 -3.59 -13.27
N ALA A 284 -21.59 -4.54 -13.99
CA ALA A 284 -20.58 -4.29 -15.01
C ALA A 284 -20.84 -5.10 -16.27
N THR A 285 -20.42 -4.58 -17.41
CA THR A 285 -20.47 -5.27 -18.69
C THR A 285 -19.13 -5.12 -19.41
N SER A 286 -18.75 -6.15 -20.17
CA SER A 286 -17.52 -6.17 -20.95
C SER A 286 -17.80 -6.69 -22.35
N PHE A 287 -17.32 -5.96 -23.36
CA PHE A 287 -17.37 -6.34 -24.77
C PHE A 287 -15.95 -6.55 -25.28
N ASP A 288 -15.70 -7.71 -25.86
CA ASP A 288 -14.43 -8.05 -26.46
C ASP A 288 -14.60 -8.28 -27.97
N PHE A 289 -14.13 -7.31 -28.76
CA PHE A 289 -14.22 -7.32 -30.23
C PHE A 289 -12.84 -7.57 -30.87
N ASN A 290 -12.06 -8.48 -30.30
CA ASN A 290 -10.72 -8.84 -30.76
C ASN A 290 -9.68 -7.74 -30.50
N ARG A 291 -9.70 -6.63 -31.23
CA ARG A 291 -8.76 -5.51 -31.03
C ARG A 291 -9.31 -4.37 -30.19
N LEU A 292 -10.57 -4.39 -29.86
CA LEU A 292 -11.24 -3.38 -29.05
C LEU A 292 -11.96 -4.06 -27.89
N MET A 293 -11.59 -3.68 -26.67
CA MET A 293 -12.29 -4.09 -25.45
C MET A 293 -12.94 -2.87 -24.83
N LEU A 294 -14.23 -2.97 -24.54
CA LEU A 294 -15.00 -1.93 -23.86
C LEU A 294 -15.58 -2.49 -22.58
N GLN A 295 -15.44 -1.75 -21.49
CA GLN A 295 -16.04 -2.07 -20.20
C GLN A 295 -16.79 -0.87 -19.65
N ALA A 296 -17.93 -1.12 -19.04
CA ALA A 296 -18.68 -0.13 -18.29
C ALA A 296 -19.13 -0.73 -16.97
N SER A 297 -19.11 0.05 -15.92
CA SER A 297 -19.58 -0.36 -14.60
C SER A 297 -20.30 0.78 -13.89
N LEU A 298 -21.23 0.39 -13.02
CA LEU A 298 -21.92 1.30 -12.11
C LEU A 298 -21.84 0.71 -10.70
N LEU A 299 -21.28 1.48 -9.78
CA LEU A 299 -21.20 1.13 -8.36
C LEU A 299 -22.21 1.97 -7.58
N TYR A 300 -23.08 1.30 -6.84
CA TYR A 300 -23.90 1.93 -5.82
C TYR A 300 -23.27 1.72 -4.45
N THR A 301 -23.03 2.82 -3.73
CA THR A 301 -22.49 2.84 -2.38
C THR A 301 -23.54 3.36 -1.41
N HIS A 302 -23.83 2.57 -0.39
CA HIS A 302 -24.66 2.95 0.73
C HIS A 302 -23.85 2.85 2.01
N VAL A 303 -23.70 3.96 2.74
CA VAL A 303 -22.97 4.01 4.01
C VAL A 303 -23.89 4.57 5.07
N ASP A 304 -24.00 3.88 6.19
CA ASP A 304 -24.78 4.31 7.34
C ASP A 304 -23.95 4.25 8.60
N ASP A 305 -23.73 5.40 9.23
CA ASP A 305 -23.00 5.53 10.49
C ASP A 305 -23.97 5.65 11.66
N ASN A 306 -23.70 4.88 12.69
CA ASN A 306 -24.41 4.95 13.96
C ASN A 306 -23.45 5.23 15.10
N THR A 307 -23.94 5.95 16.11
CA THR A 307 -23.18 6.28 17.31
C THR A 307 -24.02 6.03 18.55
N ARG A 308 -23.38 5.75 19.68
CA ARG A 308 -24.08 5.57 20.97
C ARG A 308 -24.83 6.83 21.37
N THR A 309 -24.24 8.01 21.15
CA THR A 309 -24.87 9.29 21.41
C THR A 309 -25.72 9.71 20.23
N LYS A 310 -27.00 9.97 20.44
CA LYS A 310 -27.92 10.45 19.38
C LYS A 310 -27.44 11.79 18.80
N GLY A 311 -27.50 11.92 17.47
CA GLY A 311 -27.14 13.14 16.77
C GLY A 311 -25.63 13.39 16.60
N ALA A 312 -24.79 12.47 17.11
CA ALA A 312 -23.33 12.58 16.97
C ALA A 312 -22.78 11.88 15.70
N ASN A 313 -23.62 11.20 14.94
CA ASN A 313 -23.20 10.47 13.74
C ASN A 313 -23.19 11.35 12.49
N ALA A 314 -22.43 10.92 11.49
CA ALA A 314 -22.35 11.58 10.18
C ALA A 314 -23.56 11.28 9.27
N GLY A 315 -24.47 10.41 9.70
CA GLY A 315 -25.69 10.05 8.98
C GLY A 315 -25.48 9.02 7.88
N THR A 316 -26.40 9.03 6.93
CA THR A 316 -26.44 8.10 5.81
C THR A 316 -26.00 8.78 4.53
N LYS A 317 -25.18 8.11 3.73
CA LYS A 317 -24.72 8.58 2.41
C LYS A 317 -25.03 7.53 1.35
N ASN A 318 -25.53 7.99 0.21
CA ASN A 318 -25.83 7.17 -0.96
C ASN A 318 -25.18 7.81 -2.18
N LYS A 319 -24.47 7.02 -3.01
CA LYS A 319 -23.84 7.53 -4.23
C LYS A 319 -23.73 6.47 -5.31
N TYR A 320 -23.99 6.89 -6.55
CA TYR A 320 -23.71 6.13 -7.76
C TYR A 320 -22.41 6.63 -8.38
N THR A 321 -21.50 5.72 -8.68
CA THR A 321 -20.21 6.04 -9.29
C THR A 321 -19.97 5.19 -10.53
N PRO A 322 -20.05 5.78 -11.74
CA PRO A 322 -19.80 5.07 -12.98
C PRO A 322 -18.33 4.97 -13.32
N SER A 323 -17.96 3.97 -14.12
CA SER A 323 -16.67 3.93 -14.80
C SER A 323 -16.81 3.33 -16.20
N VAL A 324 -15.97 3.79 -17.12
CA VAL A 324 -15.85 3.28 -18.48
C VAL A 324 -14.39 3.09 -18.81
N ILE A 325 -14.02 1.93 -19.33
CA ILE A 325 -12.66 1.60 -19.77
C ILE A 325 -12.70 1.12 -21.20
N ALA A 326 -11.82 1.67 -22.04
CA ALA A 326 -11.62 1.20 -23.40
C ALA A 326 -10.14 0.83 -23.59
N THR A 327 -9.90 -0.30 -24.24
CA THR A 327 -8.56 -0.74 -24.65
C THR A 327 -8.61 -1.08 -26.13
N TRP A 328 -7.74 -0.48 -26.91
CA TRP A 328 -7.74 -0.62 -28.37
C TRP A 328 -6.32 -0.90 -28.87
N GLN A 329 -6.21 -1.90 -29.74
CA GLN A 329 -5.00 -2.19 -30.49
C GLN A 329 -5.17 -1.65 -31.92
N PRO A 330 -4.64 -0.45 -32.23
CA PRO A 330 -4.87 0.20 -33.53
C PRO A 330 -4.22 -0.53 -34.71
N LEU A 331 -3.09 -1.21 -34.46
CA LEU A 331 -2.29 -1.87 -35.49
C LEU A 331 -2.26 -3.40 -35.27
N THR A 332 -2.53 -4.16 -36.31
CA THR A 332 -2.62 -5.62 -36.23
C THR A 332 -1.29 -6.31 -35.95
N LYS A 333 -0.19 -5.73 -36.41
CA LYS A 333 1.16 -6.33 -36.33
C LYS A 333 2.01 -5.78 -35.20
N LEU A 334 1.60 -4.67 -34.59
CA LEU A 334 2.34 -4.04 -33.52
C LEU A 334 1.61 -4.25 -32.18
N PRO A 335 2.28 -4.80 -31.15
CA PRO A 335 1.66 -5.03 -29.83
C PRO A 335 1.55 -3.72 -29.04
N LEU A 336 0.96 -2.71 -29.63
CA LEU A 336 0.69 -1.40 -29.05
C LEU A 336 -0.80 -1.30 -28.71
N ASN A 337 -1.11 -0.97 -27.47
CA ASN A 337 -2.48 -0.75 -27.00
C ASN A 337 -2.63 0.69 -26.54
N VAL A 338 -3.76 1.29 -26.88
CA VAL A 338 -4.21 2.56 -26.32
C VAL A 338 -5.29 2.25 -25.31
N ARG A 339 -5.13 2.73 -24.09
CA ARG A 339 -6.10 2.58 -23.01
C ARG A 339 -6.61 3.95 -22.60
N ALA A 340 -7.91 4.04 -22.42
CA ALA A 340 -8.53 5.24 -21.86
C ALA A 340 -9.56 4.82 -20.80
N PHE A 341 -9.67 5.57 -19.72
CA PHE A 341 -10.74 5.38 -18.77
C PHE A 341 -11.29 6.70 -18.23
N TYR A 342 -12.55 6.65 -17.88
CA TYR A 342 -13.28 7.64 -17.09
C TYR A 342 -13.84 6.94 -15.86
N LYS A 343 -13.67 7.53 -14.68
CA LYS A 343 -14.14 6.95 -13.43
C LYS A 343 -14.54 8.01 -12.42
N LYS A 344 -15.61 7.76 -11.69
CA LYS A 344 -15.97 8.49 -10.46
C LYS A 344 -15.71 7.64 -9.23
N VAL A 345 -15.23 8.26 -8.17
CA VAL A 345 -14.93 7.62 -6.89
C VAL A 345 -15.54 8.44 -5.75
N PHE A 346 -16.15 7.72 -4.82
CA PHE A 346 -16.67 8.27 -3.58
C PHE A 346 -15.84 7.71 -2.41
N ARG A 347 -15.43 8.57 -1.49
CA ARG A 347 -14.69 8.17 -0.30
C ARG A 347 -15.30 8.80 0.95
N MET A 348 -15.70 7.98 1.91
CA MET A 348 -16.09 8.45 3.25
C MET A 348 -14.88 8.89 4.06
N PRO A 349 -15.01 9.92 4.91
CA PRO A 349 -14.03 10.20 5.95
C PRO A 349 -13.83 8.98 6.85
N THR A 350 -12.62 8.84 7.41
CA THR A 350 -12.34 7.78 8.38
C THR A 350 -13.07 8.02 9.69
N LEU A 351 -13.17 7.01 10.53
CA LEU A 351 -13.81 7.14 11.84
C LEU A 351 -13.06 8.14 12.75
N ASN A 352 -11.74 8.22 12.65
CA ASN A 352 -10.97 9.23 13.37
C ASN A 352 -11.22 10.64 12.82
N ASP A 353 -11.33 10.81 11.52
CA ASP A 353 -11.62 12.12 10.90
C ASP A 353 -12.93 12.71 11.45
N LEU A 354 -13.92 11.85 11.66
CA LEU A 354 -15.26 12.25 12.09
C LEU A 354 -15.42 12.29 13.60
N TYR A 355 -14.91 11.30 14.32
CA TYR A 355 -15.32 10.99 15.70
C TYR A 355 -14.21 11.06 16.73
N TYR A 356 -12.95 11.30 16.33
CA TYR A 356 -11.88 11.44 17.30
C TYR A 356 -12.13 12.66 18.19
N THR A 357 -12.20 12.46 19.49
CA THR A 357 -12.71 13.45 20.46
C THR A 357 -12.00 14.81 20.41
N PHE A 358 -10.68 14.82 20.15
CA PHE A 358 -9.88 16.05 20.19
C PHE A 358 -9.79 16.78 18.85
N ILE A 359 -9.94 16.08 17.72
CA ILE A 359 -9.65 16.63 16.38
C ILE A 359 -10.77 16.27 15.39
N GLY A 360 -11.60 15.30 15.70
CA GLY A 360 -12.65 14.82 14.80
C GLY A 360 -13.69 15.89 14.49
N ASN A 361 -14.15 15.87 13.26
CA ASN A 361 -15.20 16.75 12.78
C ASN A 361 -16.28 15.91 12.08
N LYS A 362 -17.41 15.73 12.76
CA LYS A 362 -18.55 14.96 12.22
C LYS A 362 -19.16 15.61 10.95
N ASP A 363 -18.88 16.89 10.72
CA ASP A 363 -19.40 17.66 9.60
C ASP A 363 -18.47 17.61 8.38
N LEU A 364 -17.39 16.82 8.43
CA LEU A 364 -16.57 16.54 7.25
C LEU A 364 -17.42 15.94 6.15
N LYS A 365 -17.24 16.47 4.94
CA LYS A 365 -17.90 15.98 3.74
C LYS A 365 -17.14 14.79 3.16
N PRO A 366 -17.84 13.84 2.52
CA PRO A 366 -17.19 12.83 1.71
C PRO A 366 -16.40 13.44 0.55
N GLU A 367 -15.34 12.76 0.16
CA GLU A 367 -14.51 13.14 -0.97
C GLU A 367 -15.05 12.51 -2.26
N TYR A 368 -15.16 13.33 -3.32
CA TYR A 368 -15.57 12.88 -4.65
C TYR A 368 -14.45 13.12 -5.64
N THR A 369 -14.06 12.08 -6.37
CA THR A 369 -13.01 12.17 -7.38
C THR A 369 -13.56 11.79 -8.75
N THR A 370 -13.26 12.61 -9.76
CA THR A 370 -13.49 12.28 -11.17
C THR A 370 -12.14 12.10 -11.84
N GLN A 371 -11.93 10.96 -12.47
CA GLN A 371 -10.67 10.59 -13.10
C GLN A 371 -10.81 10.43 -14.60
N TYR A 372 -9.85 10.99 -15.34
CA TYR A 372 -9.66 10.83 -16.78
C TYR A 372 -8.23 10.36 -17.01
N ASP A 373 -8.06 9.28 -17.74
CA ASP A 373 -6.74 8.71 -18.02
C ASP A 373 -6.68 8.27 -19.50
N VAL A 374 -5.59 8.57 -20.16
CA VAL A 374 -5.26 8.05 -21.49
C VAL A 374 -3.84 7.52 -21.44
N GLY A 375 -3.65 6.27 -21.79
CA GLY A 375 -2.37 5.60 -21.74
C GLY A 375 -2.05 4.78 -22.97
N ILE A 376 -0.77 4.51 -23.13
CA ILE A 376 -0.22 3.65 -24.17
C ILE A 376 0.56 2.54 -23.49
N THR A 377 0.34 1.30 -23.91
CA THR A 377 1.12 0.14 -23.48
C THR A 377 1.71 -0.54 -24.72
N PHE A 378 2.99 -0.89 -24.61
CA PHE A 378 3.69 -1.67 -25.59
C PHE A 378 4.36 -2.84 -24.88
N SER A 379 4.19 -4.06 -25.39
CA SER A 379 4.80 -5.26 -24.81
C SER A 379 5.21 -6.19 -25.94
N HIS A 380 6.49 -6.51 -26.00
CA HIS A 380 7.02 -7.41 -27.01
C HIS A 380 8.11 -8.31 -26.46
N THR A 381 8.13 -9.55 -26.92
CA THR A 381 9.14 -10.55 -26.58
C THR A 381 9.86 -10.98 -27.86
N TRP A 382 11.21 -10.96 -27.81
CA TRP A 382 12.04 -11.40 -28.92
C TRP A 382 12.67 -12.76 -28.60
N ASN A 383 12.73 -13.63 -29.60
CA ASN A 383 13.45 -14.89 -29.49
C ASN A 383 14.90 -14.70 -29.99
N ASN A 384 15.85 -15.31 -29.29
CA ASN A 384 17.26 -15.31 -29.68
C ASN A 384 17.89 -13.93 -29.85
N HIS A 385 17.49 -12.97 -29.01
CA HIS A 385 18.03 -11.62 -28.99
C HIS A 385 18.57 -11.28 -27.60
N TRP A 386 19.53 -10.36 -27.53
CA TRP A 386 20.05 -9.89 -26.24
C TRP A 386 19.00 -9.13 -25.42
N LEU A 387 18.10 -8.41 -26.07
CA LEU A 387 16.90 -7.85 -25.46
C LEU A 387 15.78 -8.90 -25.60
N LYS A 388 15.42 -9.55 -24.50
CA LYS A 388 14.42 -10.63 -24.48
C LYS A 388 13.00 -10.12 -24.47
N SER A 389 12.73 -9.07 -23.71
CA SER A 389 11.41 -8.43 -23.65
C SER A 389 11.51 -6.95 -23.32
N LEU A 390 10.52 -6.19 -23.76
CA LEU A 390 10.35 -4.78 -23.44
C LEU A 390 8.88 -4.51 -23.18
N ASP A 391 8.60 -3.94 -22.01
CA ASP A 391 7.28 -3.46 -21.64
C ASP A 391 7.37 -1.95 -21.38
N LEU A 392 6.52 -1.20 -22.05
CA LEU A 392 6.40 0.25 -21.92
C LEU A 392 4.98 0.60 -21.54
N GLN A 393 4.83 1.46 -20.53
CA GLN A 393 3.54 2.02 -20.16
C GLN A 393 3.70 3.51 -19.90
N ILE A 394 2.88 4.33 -20.55
CA ILE A 394 2.83 5.77 -20.34
C ILE A 394 1.37 6.18 -20.21
N ASP A 395 1.01 6.81 -19.12
CA ASP A 395 -0.32 7.34 -18.85
C ASP A 395 -0.27 8.84 -18.59
N GLY A 396 -1.13 9.59 -19.27
CA GLY A 396 -1.46 10.96 -18.91
C GLY A 396 -2.82 11.01 -18.24
N TYR A 397 -2.95 11.76 -17.16
CA TYR A 397 -4.20 11.81 -16.41
C TYR A 397 -4.56 13.21 -15.95
N TYR A 398 -5.86 13.38 -15.76
CA TYR A 398 -6.46 14.57 -15.15
C TYR A 398 -7.53 14.13 -14.16
N ASN A 399 -7.41 14.56 -12.91
CA ASN A 399 -8.35 14.24 -11.85
C ASN A 399 -8.89 15.52 -11.21
N GLU A 400 -10.19 15.55 -10.96
CA GLU A 400 -10.83 16.57 -10.15
C GLU A 400 -11.27 15.94 -8.83
N VAL A 401 -10.92 16.57 -7.72
CA VAL A 401 -11.29 16.11 -6.39
C VAL A 401 -12.07 17.22 -5.69
N ASP A 402 -13.32 16.92 -5.35
CA ASP A 402 -14.17 17.81 -4.57
C ASP A 402 -14.16 17.37 -3.11
N ASP A 403 -14.12 18.36 -2.22
CA ASP A 403 -14.10 18.17 -0.76
C ASP A 403 -12.95 17.26 -0.30
N LYS A 404 -11.77 17.39 -0.93
CA LYS A 404 -10.60 16.56 -0.63
C LYS A 404 -10.25 16.61 0.86
N ILE A 405 -10.11 15.42 1.44
CA ILE A 405 -9.73 15.24 2.84
C ILE A 405 -8.21 15.12 2.91
N ILE A 406 -7.56 16.02 3.62
CA ILE A 406 -6.12 15.99 3.82
C ILE A 406 -5.78 16.21 5.29
N ALA A 407 -4.64 15.63 5.69
CA ALA A 407 -4.02 15.92 6.96
C ALA A 407 -3.09 17.12 6.80
N MET A 408 -3.31 18.14 7.62
CA MET A 408 -2.48 19.34 7.63
C MET A 408 -1.81 19.51 9.00
N PRO A 409 -0.53 19.86 9.05
CA PRO A 409 0.08 20.29 10.29
C PRO A 409 -0.59 21.58 10.75
N THR A 410 -0.87 21.65 12.05
CA THR A 410 -1.33 22.91 12.67
C THR A 410 -0.15 23.87 12.85
N SER A 411 -0.41 25.06 13.37
CA SER A 411 0.66 26.01 13.77
C SER A 411 1.68 25.40 14.73
N ASN A 412 1.28 24.38 15.48
CA ASN A 412 2.19 23.49 16.21
C ASN A 412 2.55 22.30 15.31
N GLN A 413 3.78 22.22 14.82
CA GLN A 413 4.30 21.18 13.92
C GLN A 413 4.12 19.74 14.43
N PHE A 414 3.73 19.56 15.68
CA PHE A 414 3.54 18.23 16.29
C PHE A 414 2.10 17.75 16.24
N ARG A 415 1.17 18.58 15.78
CA ARG A 415 -0.25 18.23 15.70
C ARG A 415 -0.74 18.37 14.26
N TRP A 416 -1.51 17.38 13.85
CA TRP A 416 -2.17 17.35 12.55
C TRP A 416 -3.68 17.46 12.75
N THR A 417 -4.33 18.10 11.82
CA THR A 417 -5.79 18.17 11.76
C THR A 417 -6.29 17.75 10.40
N MET A 418 -7.51 17.23 10.35
CA MET A 418 -8.16 16.83 9.10
C MET A 418 -9.07 17.96 8.62
N ILE A 419 -8.94 18.30 7.35
CA ILE A 419 -9.76 19.33 6.71
C ILE A 419 -10.22 18.88 5.33
N ASN A 420 -11.33 19.44 4.84
CA ASN A 420 -11.69 19.38 3.43
C ASN A 420 -11.09 20.58 2.70
N LEU A 421 -10.34 20.34 1.62
CA LEU A 421 -10.09 21.34 0.58
C LEU A 421 -11.24 21.27 -0.42
N GLY A 422 -11.85 22.41 -0.78
CA GLY A 422 -13.08 22.42 -1.57
C GLY A 422 -12.91 21.82 -2.96
N HIS A 423 -11.87 22.23 -3.71
CA HIS A 423 -11.63 21.75 -5.07
C HIS A 423 -10.13 21.64 -5.36
N VAL A 424 -9.73 20.46 -5.81
CA VAL A 424 -8.34 20.15 -6.17
C VAL A 424 -8.30 19.57 -7.59
N GLU A 425 -7.40 20.07 -8.42
CA GLU A 425 -7.14 19.51 -9.74
C GLU A 425 -5.75 18.89 -9.77
N ILE A 426 -5.68 17.65 -10.26
CA ILE A 426 -4.44 16.88 -10.35
C ILE A 426 -4.19 16.53 -11.81
N ARG A 427 -3.07 17.00 -12.36
CA ARG A 427 -2.60 16.65 -13.70
C ARG A 427 -1.29 15.92 -13.57
N GLY A 428 -1.11 14.88 -14.35
CA GLY A 428 0.11 14.12 -14.26
C GLY A 428 0.41 13.24 -15.44
N LEU A 429 1.59 12.66 -15.34
CA LEU A 429 2.11 11.69 -16.30
C LEU A 429 2.87 10.64 -15.52
N ASP A 430 2.52 9.38 -15.77
CA ASP A 430 3.23 8.21 -15.23
C ASP A 430 3.86 7.44 -16.38
N ALA A 431 5.13 7.10 -16.25
CA ALA A 431 5.84 6.28 -17.22
C ALA A 431 6.57 5.14 -16.52
N ALA A 432 6.48 3.94 -17.09
CA ALA A 432 7.21 2.76 -16.64
C ALA A 432 7.80 2.04 -17.86
N ILE A 433 9.08 1.71 -17.77
CA ILE A 433 9.80 0.97 -18.81
C ILE A 433 10.45 -0.23 -18.14
N ARG A 434 10.08 -1.43 -18.57
CA ARG A 434 10.67 -2.68 -18.10
C ARG A 434 11.38 -3.38 -19.25
N GLY A 435 12.63 -3.76 -19.04
CA GLY A 435 13.41 -4.54 -19.99
C GLY A 435 13.97 -5.80 -19.36
N GLU A 436 13.90 -6.92 -20.07
CA GLU A 436 14.58 -8.19 -19.73
C GLU A 436 15.69 -8.42 -20.74
N TRP A 437 16.90 -8.62 -20.24
CA TRP A 437 18.13 -8.71 -21.03
C TRP A 437 18.84 -10.03 -20.77
N GLY A 438 19.42 -10.60 -21.79
CA GLY A 438 20.22 -11.82 -21.66
C GLY A 438 21.54 -11.69 -22.44
N PHE A 439 22.65 -11.87 -21.73
CA PHE A 439 24.00 -11.82 -22.27
C PHE A 439 24.74 -13.11 -21.90
N GLY A 440 24.53 -14.17 -22.67
CA GLY A 440 25.06 -15.50 -22.35
C GLY A 440 24.45 -16.05 -21.06
N LYS A 441 25.26 -16.19 -20.02
CA LYS A 441 24.81 -16.68 -18.70
C LYS A 441 24.34 -15.55 -17.76
N VAL A 442 24.46 -14.29 -18.20
CA VAL A 442 24.03 -13.11 -17.42
C VAL A 442 22.60 -12.76 -17.81
N GLU A 443 21.73 -12.64 -16.81
CA GLU A 443 20.38 -12.13 -16.98
C GLU A 443 20.26 -10.82 -16.22
N LEU A 444 19.67 -9.82 -16.86
CA LEU A 444 19.45 -8.50 -16.30
C LEU A 444 17.99 -8.09 -16.47
N SER A 445 17.37 -7.68 -15.39
CA SER A 445 16.04 -7.06 -15.40
C SER A 445 16.17 -5.59 -15.02
N THR A 446 15.58 -4.71 -15.80
CA THR A 446 15.60 -3.26 -15.58
C THR A 446 14.19 -2.72 -15.48
N LEU A 447 13.97 -1.79 -14.53
CA LEU A 447 12.70 -1.09 -14.38
C LEU A 447 12.97 0.38 -14.10
N PHE A 448 12.43 1.25 -14.95
CA PHE A 448 12.44 2.70 -14.80
C PHE A 448 11.04 3.20 -14.56
N ASN A 449 10.82 3.94 -13.49
CA ASN A 449 9.56 4.60 -13.20
C ASN A 449 9.80 6.10 -13.12
N TYR A 450 8.89 6.87 -13.70
CA TYR A 450 8.88 8.32 -13.60
C TYR A 450 7.45 8.80 -13.40
N THR A 451 7.28 9.74 -12.47
CA THR A 451 5.99 10.38 -12.19
C THR A 451 6.17 11.89 -12.20
N TYR A 452 5.35 12.57 -12.98
CA TYR A 452 5.11 14.00 -12.88
C TYR A 452 3.72 14.23 -12.35
N GLN A 453 3.58 15.09 -11.35
CA GLN A 453 2.28 15.37 -10.74
C GLN A 453 2.16 16.82 -10.34
N LYS A 454 1.13 17.49 -10.87
CA LYS A 454 0.75 18.84 -10.51
C LYS A 454 -0.60 18.80 -9.82
N ALA A 455 -0.58 18.82 -8.48
CA ALA A 455 -1.77 18.78 -7.65
C ALA A 455 -2.02 20.17 -7.07
N GLN A 456 -3.06 20.87 -7.53
CA GLN A 456 -3.31 22.27 -7.25
C GLN A 456 -4.62 22.47 -6.50
N ASP A 457 -4.56 23.35 -5.50
CA ASP A 457 -5.74 23.79 -4.75
C ASP A 457 -6.40 24.98 -5.47
N PHE A 458 -7.60 24.74 -6.01
CA PHE A 458 -8.44 25.75 -6.66
C PHE A 458 -9.73 26.03 -5.87
N THR A 459 -9.68 25.93 -4.55
CA THR A 459 -10.85 26.07 -3.68
C THR A 459 -11.39 27.50 -3.65
N ASP A 460 -10.54 28.49 -3.42
CA ASP A 460 -10.92 29.88 -3.23
C ASP A 460 -10.11 30.80 -4.15
N PRO A 461 -10.73 31.35 -5.23
CA PRO A 461 -10.05 32.26 -6.13
C PRO A 461 -9.53 33.56 -5.50
N THR A 462 -10.01 33.91 -4.30
CA THR A 462 -9.56 35.09 -3.59
C THR A 462 -8.38 34.82 -2.65
N SER A 463 -8.04 33.57 -2.44
CA SER A 463 -6.91 33.18 -1.60
C SER A 463 -5.57 33.47 -2.29
N GLU A 464 -4.61 33.95 -1.51
CA GLU A 464 -3.23 34.14 -1.98
C GLU A 464 -2.57 32.81 -2.41
N TRP A 465 -3.09 31.67 -1.93
CA TRP A 465 -2.58 30.32 -2.20
C TRP A 465 -3.36 29.61 -3.32
N TYR A 466 -4.24 30.31 -4.01
CA TYR A 466 -5.00 29.75 -5.11
C TYR A 466 -4.10 29.22 -6.22
N GLY A 467 -4.30 27.94 -6.61
CA GLY A 467 -3.47 27.26 -7.60
C GLY A 467 -2.15 26.72 -7.05
N GLY A 468 -1.90 26.81 -5.75
CA GLY A 468 -0.71 26.26 -5.12
C GLY A 468 -0.70 24.74 -5.08
N GLN A 469 0.52 24.17 -5.07
CA GLN A 469 0.74 22.72 -4.95
C GLN A 469 0.35 22.24 -3.55
N ILE A 470 -0.32 21.10 -3.49
CA ILE A 470 -0.70 20.47 -2.23
C ILE A 470 0.56 20.04 -1.47
N PRO A 471 0.60 20.21 -0.13
CA PRO A 471 1.75 19.85 0.68
C PRO A 471 2.22 18.43 0.49
N TYR A 472 3.53 18.24 0.51
CA TYR A 472 4.24 16.96 0.39
C TYR A 472 4.00 16.18 -0.90
N ILE A 473 3.40 16.78 -1.91
CA ILE A 473 3.29 16.20 -3.24
C ILE A 473 4.41 16.78 -4.12
N PRO A 474 5.42 15.98 -4.51
CA PRO A 474 6.47 16.45 -5.39
C PRO A 474 5.97 16.57 -6.83
N TRP A 475 6.51 17.51 -7.59
CA TRP A 475 6.25 17.59 -9.04
C TRP A 475 6.88 16.42 -9.79
N HIS A 476 8.08 16.00 -9.38
CA HIS A 476 8.83 14.93 -10.02
C HIS A 476 9.25 13.88 -9.02
N GLY A 477 9.09 12.64 -9.41
CA GLY A 477 9.56 11.49 -8.65
C GLY A 477 9.94 10.37 -9.61
N GLY A 478 10.74 9.44 -9.14
CA GLY A 478 11.11 8.31 -9.96
C GLY A 478 11.95 7.27 -9.25
N SER A 479 12.14 6.14 -9.92
CA SER A 479 12.97 5.06 -9.42
C SER A 479 13.63 4.30 -10.56
N ILE A 480 14.77 3.72 -10.26
CA ILE A 480 15.48 2.79 -11.13
C ILE A 480 15.75 1.53 -10.33
N ILE A 481 15.35 0.38 -10.86
CA ILE A 481 15.59 -0.92 -10.25
C ILE A 481 16.31 -1.80 -11.26
N LEU A 482 17.47 -2.33 -10.87
CA LEU A 482 18.27 -3.23 -11.67
C LEU A 482 18.46 -4.54 -10.91
N ASN A 483 18.07 -5.67 -11.52
CA ASN A 483 18.30 -7.01 -10.98
C ASN A 483 19.17 -7.78 -11.95
N GLY A 484 20.35 -8.19 -11.51
CA GLY A 484 21.28 -8.98 -12.30
C GLY A 484 21.46 -10.37 -11.70
N SER A 485 21.62 -11.38 -12.55
CA SER A 485 21.96 -12.73 -12.12
C SER A 485 23.02 -13.35 -13.04
N TYR A 486 23.93 -14.09 -12.42
CA TYR A 486 24.95 -14.87 -13.10
C TYR A 486 25.14 -16.17 -12.33
N GLN A 487 24.70 -17.28 -12.94
CA GLN A 487 24.71 -18.62 -12.29
C GLN A 487 24.03 -18.58 -10.91
N THR A 488 24.79 -18.74 -9.82
CA THR A 488 24.30 -18.73 -8.45
C THR A 488 24.40 -17.37 -7.75
N TRP A 489 24.94 -16.38 -8.46
CA TRP A 489 25.04 -15.02 -7.98
C TRP A 489 23.84 -14.18 -8.43
N SER A 490 23.37 -13.30 -7.56
CA SER A 490 22.38 -12.30 -7.93
C SER A 490 22.69 -10.98 -7.24
N CYS A 491 22.39 -9.89 -7.91
CA CYS A 491 22.52 -8.55 -7.34
C CYS A 491 21.27 -7.73 -7.63
N ASN A 492 21.01 -6.79 -6.76
CA ASN A 492 19.93 -5.82 -6.90
C ASN A 492 20.48 -4.43 -6.62
N TYR A 493 20.16 -3.49 -7.47
CA TYR A 493 20.42 -2.08 -7.26
C TYR A 493 19.11 -1.32 -7.38
N SER A 494 18.85 -0.39 -6.45
CA SER A 494 17.70 0.50 -6.54
C SER A 494 18.09 1.94 -6.25
N PHE A 495 17.52 2.84 -7.03
CA PHE A 495 17.63 4.28 -6.88
C PHE A 495 16.21 4.85 -6.76
N ILE A 496 15.97 5.70 -5.76
CA ILE A 496 14.71 6.38 -5.54
C ILE A 496 14.99 7.88 -5.48
N TYR A 497 14.21 8.65 -6.21
CA TYR A 497 14.26 10.11 -6.23
C TYR A 497 12.89 10.70 -5.90
N THR A 498 12.85 11.64 -4.97
CA THR A 498 11.70 12.49 -4.67
C THR A 498 12.11 13.93 -4.88
N GLY A 499 11.42 14.62 -5.77
CA GLY A 499 11.74 16.00 -6.13
C GLY A 499 11.27 17.04 -5.14
N GLU A 500 11.38 18.28 -5.55
CA GLU A 500 10.93 19.44 -4.77
C GLU A 500 9.46 19.36 -4.40
N ARG A 501 9.14 19.83 -3.21
CA ARG A 501 7.78 19.92 -2.69
C ARG A 501 7.70 21.03 -1.66
N TYR A 502 6.48 21.37 -1.24
CA TYR A 502 6.24 22.28 -0.12
C TYR A 502 5.71 21.53 1.10
N GLU A 503 6.01 22.03 2.28
CA GLU A 503 5.62 21.44 3.56
C GLU A 503 4.27 21.97 4.06
N ALA A 504 3.77 23.05 3.47
CA ALA A 504 2.51 23.70 3.83
C ALA A 504 1.74 24.20 2.61
N VAL A 505 0.49 24.61 2.80
CA VAL A 505 -0.39 25.15 1.76
C VAL A 505 0.20 26.40 1.10
N ALA A 506 0.83 27.26 1.89
CA ALA A 506 1.56 28.41 1.40
C ALA A 506 2.82 27.97 0.68
N ASN A 507 2.83 28.10 -0.65
CA ASN A 507 3.98 27.74 -1.48
C ASN A 507 5.01 28.90 -1.50
N ILE A 508 5.62 29.15 -0.37
CA ILE A 508 6.65 30.17 -0.16
C ILE A 508 8.00 29.52 0.16
N PRO A 509 9.12 30.24 -0.03
CA PRO A 509 10.45 29.67 0.22
C PRO A 509 10.65 29.08 1.61
N GLU A 510 9.99 29.63 2.63
CA GLU A 510 10.07 29.15 4.02
C GLU A 510 9.48 27.75 4.20
N ASN A 511 8.58 27.34 3.30
CA ASN A 511 7.92 26.04 3.32
C ASN A 511 8.48 25.09 2.27
N TYR A 512 9.59 25.43 1.65
CA TYR A 512 10.24 24.59 0.64
C TYR A 512 10.89 23.37 1.28
N ALA A 513 10.63 22.18 0.71
CA ALA A 513 11.27 20.93 1.10
C ALA A 513 12.25 20.48 0.01
N GLN A 514 13.48 20.20 0.42
CA GLN A 514 14.55 19.76 -0.47
C GLN A 514 14.24 18.42 -1.13
N PRO A 515 14.60 18.24 -2.40
CA PRO A 515 14.57 16.92 -3.01
C PRO A 515 15.54 15.97 -2.29
N TRP A 516 15.24 14.70 -2.33
CA TRP A 516 16.10 13.67 -1.78
C TRP A 516 16.16 12.45 -2.67
N TYR A 517 17.23 11.67 -2.51
CA TYR A 517 17.43 10.43 -3.25
C TYR A 517 18.23 9.44 -2.41
N THR A 518 18.03 8.15 -2.66
CA THR A 518 18.78 7.08 -2.02
C THR A 518 19.22 6.04 -3.04
N HIS A 519 20.39 5.44 -2.79
CA HIS A 519 20.90 4.31 -3.55
C HIS A 519 21.06 3.12 -2.61
N ASP A 520 20.49 1.98 -2.98
CA ASP A 520 20.56 0.72 -2.25
C ASP A 520 21.16 -0.36 -3.15
N PHE A 521 21.94 -1.25 -2.56
CA PHE A 521 22.55 -2.37 -3.29
C PHE A 521 22.51 -3.62 -2.42
N SER A 522 22.25 -4.77 -3.07
CA SER A 522 22.37 -6.08 -2.42
C SER A 522 23.05 -7.09 -3.33
N LEU A 523 23.79 -8.02 -2.73
CA LEU A 523 24.47 -9.11 -3.41
C LEU A 523 24.13 -10.41 -2.71
N SER A 524 23.75 -11.42 -3.48
CA SER A 524 23.43 -12.76 -2.98
C SER A 524 24.24 -13.84 -3.68
N LYS A 525 24.60 -14.86 -2.91
CA LYS A 525 25.20 -16.10 -3.42
C LYS A 525 24.43 -17.28 -2.88
N THR A 526 24.07 -18.21 -3.75
CA THR A 526 23.43 -19.48 -3.38
C THR A 526 24.43 -20.63 -3.48
N PHE A 527 24.56 -21.38 -2.40
CA PHE A 527 25.36 -22.59 -2.32
C PHE A 527 24.43 -23.79 -2.28
N GLN A 528 24.72 -24.81 -3.06
CA GLN A 528 23.96 -26.06 -3.07
C GLN A 528 24.78 -27.15 -2.42
N TRP A 529 24.27 -27.76 -1.35
CA TRP A 529 24.86 -28.89 -0.70
C TRP A 529 23.83 -30.01 -0.61
N GLU A 530 23.99 -31.01 -1.46
CA GLU A 530 23.02 -32.12 -1.64
C GLU A 530 21.62 -31.61 -1.90
N LYS A 531 20.69 -31.82 -0.95
CA LYS A 531 19.30 -31.33 -1.02
C LYS A 531 19.07 -29.97 -0.37
N THR A 532 20.11 -29.42 0.26
CA THR A 532 20.03 -28.18 1.02
C THR A 532 20.61 -27.02 0.23
N GLY A 533 19.82 -25.97 0.03
CA GLY A 533 20.29 -24.69 -0.50
C GLY A 533 20.61 -23.72 0.62
N ILE A 534 21.74 -23.03 0.53
CA ILE A 534 22.14 -21.98 1.48
C ILE A 534 22.34 -20.70 0.68
N ARG A 535 21.60 -19.66 1.03
CA ARG A 535 21.71 -18.35 0.40
C ARG A 535 22.20 -17.31 1.39
N VAL A 536 23.25 -16.61 1.03
CA VAL A 536 23.79 -15.49 1.79
C VAL A 536 23.54 -14.21 1.01
N THR A 537 22.93 -13.21 1.65
CA THR A 537 22.65 -11.91 1.07
C THR A 537 23.27 -10.81 1.94
N ALA A 538 24.06 -9.94 1.31
CA ALA A 538 24.57 -8.74 1.94
C ALA A 538 23.91 -7.52 1.28
N GLU A 539 23.44 -6.58 2.10
CA GLU A 539 22.81 -5.36 1.59
C GLU A 539 23.36 -4.11 2.25
N ILE A 540 23.47 -3.05 1.47
CA ILE A 540 23.81 -1.70 1.90
C ILE A 540 22.70 -0.76 1.44
N ASN A 541 22.14 0.01 2.37
CA ASN A 541 21.08 0.98 2.12
C ASN A 541 21.64 2.39 2.27
N ASN A 542 21.15 3.32 1.45
CA ASN A 542 21.62 4.70 1.41
C ASN A 542 23.15 4.79 1.31
N ILE A 543 23.69 4.27 0.21
CA ILE A 543 25.14 4.09 -0.01
C ILE A 543 25.91 5.40 0.17
N PHE A 544 25.37 6.53 -0.29
CA PHE A 544 26.00 7.83 -0.23
C PHE A 544 25.69 8.61 1.04
N ASN A 545 25.09 7.97 2.04
CA ASN A 545 24.80 8.57 3.35
C ASN A 545 24.08 9.91 3.25
N GLN A 546 23.09 10.00 2.36
CA GLN A 546 22.30 11.21 2.23
C GLN A 546 21.52 11.48 3.51
N GLN A 547 21.67 12.70 4.03
CA GLN A 547 20.88 13.19 5.16
C GLN A 547 19.61 13.82 4.59
N TYR A 548 18.45 13.30 4.94
CA TYR A 548 17.19 13.76 4.37
C TYR A 548 16.01 13.58 5.33
N GLU A 549 14.96 14.32 5.04
CA GLU A 549 13.67 14.26 5.72
C GLU A 549 12.56 14.07 4.69
N VAL A 550 11.72 13.08 4.90
CA VAL A 550 10.48 12.90 4.10
C VAL A 550 9.42 13.89 4.58
N VAL A 551 9.29 14.02 5.88
CA VAL A 551 8.44 15.00 6.56
C VAL A 551 9.33 15.90 7.41
N GLN A 552 9.04 17.18 7.44
CA GLN A 552 9.80 18.18 8.20
C GLN A 552 10.02 17.75 9.65
N CYS A 553 11.25 17.89 10.12
CA CYS A 553 11.69 17.50 11.46
C CYS A 553 11.70 15.99 11.76
N TYR A 554 11.53 15.15 10.76
CA TYR A 554 11.62 13.69 10.90
C TYR A 554 12.80 13.16 10.07
N PRO A 555 14.03 13.21 10.61
CA PRO A 555 15.22 12.77 9.88
C PRO A 555 15.18 11.26 9.64
N MET A 556 15.66 10.88 8.47
CA MET A 556 15.73 9.48 8.04
C MET A 556 17.12 8.90 8.26
N PRO A 557 17.27 7.56 8.32
CA PRO A 557 18.56 6.92 8.53
C PRO A 557 19.54 7.19 7.39
N GLY A 558 20.83 7.33 7.73
CA GLY A 558 21.93 7.31 6.77
C GLY A 558 22.25 5.89 6.29
N THR A 559 23.53 5.67 5.95
CA THR A 559 23.97 4.35 5.45
C THR A 559 23.78 3.25 6.50
N SER A 560 23.27 2.11 6.07
CA SER A 560 23.08 0.92 6.90
C SER A 560 23.44 -0.36 6.16
N PHE A 561 23.84 -1.38 6.92
CA PHE A 561 24.27 -2.69 6.42
C PHE A 561 23.45 -3.79 7.05
N LYS A 562 23.12 -4.83 6.27
CA LYS A 562 22.45 -6.03 6.75
C LYS A 562 22.98 -7.26 6.04
N ILE A 563 22.99 -8.38 6.73
CA ILE A 563 23.33 -9.69 6.20
C ILE A 563 22.19 -10.65 6.51
N LYS A 564 21.75 -11.42 5.51
CA LYS A 564 20.72 -12.43 5.63
C LYS A 564 21.26 -13.78 5.23
N LEU A 565 20.98 -14.80 6.04
CA LEU A 565 21.25 -16.20 5.76
C LEU A 565 19.92 -16.94 5.62
N ASN A 566 19.72 -17.63 4.49
CA ASN A 566 18.59 -18.53 4.26
C ASN A 566 19.08 -19.97 4.11
N VAL A 567 18.39 -20.89 4.76
CA VAL A 567 18.55 -22.32 4.58
C VAL A 567 17.26 -22.87 3.99
N MET A 568 17.34 -23.49 2.82
CA MET A 568 16.22 -24.03 2.06
C MET A 568 16.31 -25.54 1.98
N LEU A 569 15.30 -26.24 2.49
CA LEU A 569 15.21 -27.71 2.54
C LEU A 569 14.08 -28.24 1.68
#